data_42711ec815fba1606316aebfa64f8975
#
_entry.id   42711ec815fba1606316aebfa64f8975
#
_cell.length_a   1.000
_cell.length_b   1.000
_cell.length_c   1.000
_cell.angle_alpha   90.00
_cell.angle_beta   90.00
_cell.angle_gamma   90.00
#
_symmetry.space_group_name_H-M   'P 1'
#
loop_
_entity.id
_entity.type
_entity.pdbx_description
1 polymer ?
#
loop_
_entity_poly.entity_id
_entity_poly.type
_entity_poly.pdbx_seq_one_letter_code
_entity_poly.pdbx_strand_id
1 'polypeptide(L)'
;MEQNQIRAYAAVHADEALRLTEELCRIPAPSGRERARAEFCKVWLERFGAQGVRIDAADNMVLELNAAGSDALTVLTAHTDTVFPDTEPMEVRREGGRLLCPGVGDDTANLAVLLLAARFLLEQGISPKHGLVIAANSGEEGLGNLRGCRRLMADYRGRVARMISFDGYYNRLWNKAVGSARYRVTVRTRGGHSFRDFGAPNAIAQLSELIGALYAIEPHWGPEGTVTTYNVGTVRGGTSVNTVAQEASMLYEYRSDEAAGLRGMEEAFSAVVEDFRAKGVEIEVESMGVRPCGEGVDRLAQKALSDWSEALLHRHTAGDIIMESASTDCNIPLSQGIPAVSFGLCDGGGAHTRQEWIETASLETGLCIALETMLRFSE
;
A
#
# COMPACT_ATOMS: atom_id res chain seq x y z
N MET A 1 -7.72 -25.04 -17.19
CA MET A 1 -8.54 -25.74 -16.15
C MET A 1 -9.99 -25.27 -16.28
N GLU A 2 -10.97 -26.16 -16.06
CA GLU A 2 -12.38 -25.76 -16.16
C GLU A 2 -12.84 -24.95 -14.95
N GLN A 3 -13.70 -23.94 -15.13
CA GLN A 3 -14.24 -23.10 -14.04
C GLN A 3 -14.87 -23.91 -12.89
N ASN A 4 -15.47 -25.07 -13.22
CA ASN A 4 -16.07 -25.96 -12.20
C ASN A 4 -15.03 -26.54 -11.23
N GLN A 5 -13.78 -26.77 -11.67
CA GLN A 5 -12.71 -27.27 -10.81
C GLN A 5 -12.22 -26.18 -9.84
N ILE A 6 -12.14 -24.93 -10.32
CA ILE A 6 -11.79 -23.77 -9.49
C ILE A 6 -12.82 -23.59 -8.37
N ARG A 7 -14.12 -23.57 -8.73
CA ARG A 7 -15.22 -23.45 -7.76
C ARG A 7 -15.25 -24.59 -6.75
N ALA A 8 -15.04 -25.82 -7.20
CA ALA A 8 -15.01 -26.99 -6.31
C ALA A 8 -13.84 -26.89 -5.31
N TYR A 9 -12.67 -26.47 -5.75
CA TYR A 9 -11.52 -26.26 -4.86
C TYR A 9 -11.80 -25.13 -3.87
N ALA A 10 -12.31 -23.99 -4.34
CA ALA A 10 -12.63 -22.84 -3.48
C ALA A 10 -13.65 -23.19 -2.40
N ALA A 11 -14.73 -23.90 -2.75
CA ALA A 11 -15.75 -24.33 -1.80
C ALA A 11 -15.19 -25.28 -0.71
N VAL A 12 -14.28 -26.19 -1.08
CA VAL A 12 -13.65 -27.13 -0.13
C VAL A 12 -12.69 -26.39 0.82
N HIS A 13 -12.03 -25.32 0.36
CA HIS A 13 -10.99 -24.62 1.12
C HIS A 13 -11.44 -23.29 1.73
N ALA A 14 -12.72 -22.90 1.61
CA ALA A 14 -13.23 -21.64 2.19
C ALA A 14 -13.05 -21.58 3.72
N ASP A 15 -13.35 -22.67 4.43
CA ASP A 15 -13.12 -22.75 5.88
C ASP A 15 -11.65 -22.71 6.26
N GLU A 16 -10.77 -23.21 5.40
CA GLU A 16 -9.33 -23.12 5.62
C GLU A 16 -8.82 -21.70 5.40
N ALA A 17 -9.35 -20.99 4.38
CA ALA A 17 -9.06 -19.58 4.18
C ALA A 17 -9.43 -18.74 5.42
N LEU A 18 -10.60 -19.01 6.00
CA LEU A 18 -11.04 -18.33 7.21
C LEU A 18 -10.11 -18.63 8.41
N ARG A 19 -9.73 -19.88 8.62
CA ARG A 19 -8.80 -20.25 9.71
C ARG A 19 -7.42 -19.61 9.50
N LEU A 20 -6.89 -19.62 8.28
CA LEU A 20 -5.60 -19.02 7.96
C LEU A 20 -5.64 -17.49 8.18
N THR A 21 -6.73 -16.83 7.80
CA THR A 21 -6.93 -15.40 8.08
C THR A 21 -6.90 -15.13 9.59
N GLU A 22 -7.59 -15.94 10.40
CA GLU A 22 -7.55 -15.79 11.86
C GLU A 22 -6.16 -16.01 12.48
N GLU A 23 -5.42 -16.99 11.97
CA GLU A 23 -4.05 -17.26 12.41
C GLU A 23 -3.15 -16.06 12.11
N LEU A 24 -3.22 -15.52 10.91
CA LEU A 24 -2.49 -14.32 10.49
C LEU A 24 -2.89 -13.08 11.29
N CYS A 25 -4.17 -12.86 11.55
CA CYS A 25 -4.66 -11.76 12.39
C CYS A 25 -4.05 -11.77 13.80
N ARG A 26 -3.75 -12.94 14.36
CA ARG A 26 -3.13 -13.08 15.69
C ARG A 26 -1.62 -12.78 15.71
N ILE A 27 -1.01 -12.59 14.55
CA ILE A 27 0.41 -12.21 14.44
C ILE A 27 0.49 -10.70 14.23
N PRO A 28 0.89 -9.91 15.22
CA PRO A 28 1.04 -8.47 15.05
C PRO A 28 2.06 -8.13 13.97
N ALA A 29 1.72 -7.20 13.09
CA ALA A 29 2.62 -6.77 12.03
C ALA A 29 2.43 -5.27 11.74
N PRO A 30 2.74 -4.37 12.68
CA PRO A 30 2.79 -2.95 12.35
C PRO A 30 3.88 -2.68 11.32
N SER A 31 3.68 -1.70 10.44
CA SER A 31 4.69 -1.34 9.41
C SER A 31 6.08 -1.19 10.01
N GLY A 32 7.06 -1.91 9.47
CA GLY A 32 8.42 -2.01 9.96
C GLY A 32 8.69 -3.16 10.93
N ARG A 33 7.70 -4.02 11.24
CA ARG A 33 7.83 -5.18 12.13
C ARG A 33 7.12 -6.44 11.59
N GLU A 34 7.15 -6.65 10.28
CA GLU A 34 6.39 -7.71 9.59
C GLU A 34 7.07 -9.08 9.62
N ARG A 35 8.32 -9.15 10.09
CA ARG A 35 9.16 -10.36 10.04
C ARG A 35 8.46 -11.63 10.52
N ALA A 36 7.75 -11.56 11.64
CA ALA A 36 7.07 -12.72 12.21
C ALA A 36 5.96 -13.25 11.28
N ARG A 37 5.20 -12.35 10.63
CA ARG A 37 4.15 -12.73 9.68
C ARG A 37 4.75 -13.29 8.39
N ALA A 38 5.85 -12.74 7.90
CA ALA A 38 6.59 -13.29 6.76
C ALA A 38 7.14 -14.69 7.02
N GLU A 39 7.71 -14.92 8.21
CA GLU A 39 8.18 -16.26 8.64
C GLU A 39 7.05 -17.27 8.74
N PHE A 40 5.90 -16.86 9.27
CA PHE A 40 4.70 -17.70 9.29
C PHE A 40 4.30 -18.12 7.87
N CYS A 41 4.17 -17.15 6.94
CA CYS A 41 3.82 -17.44 5.55
C CYS A 41 4.81 -18.39 4.87
N LYS A 42 6.11 -18.19 5.10
CA LYS A 42 7.16 -19.09 4.60
C LYS A 42 6.97 -20.52 5.11
N VAL A 43 6.90 -20.69 6.43
CA VAL A 43 6.74 -22.02 7.05
C VAL A 43 5.44 -22.68 6.60
N TRP A 44 4.38 -21.91 6.45
CA TRP A 44 3.09 -22.41 5.98
C TRP A 44 3.20 -22.99 4.56
N LEU A 45 3.79 -22.26 3.60
CA LEU A 45 3.97 -22.75 2.22
C LEU A 45 4.92 -23.96 2.15
N GLU A 46 6.00 -23.98 2.94
CA GLU A 46 6.94 -25.10 2.99
C GLU A 46 6.28 -26.41 3.44
N ARG A 47 5.27 -26.36 4.33
CA ARG A 47 4.48 -27.56 4.73
C ARG A 47 3.72 -28.20 3.57
N PHE A 48 3.41 -27.41 2.54
CA PHE A 48 2.74 -27.89 1.32
C PHE A 48 3.71 -28.11 0.15
N GLY A 49 4.99 -28.27 0.46
CA GLY A 49 6.01 -28.67 -0.51
C GLY A 49 6.65 -27.54 -1.30
N ALA A 50 6.39 -26.27 -0.97
CA ALA A 50 7.07 -25.16 -1.61
C ALA A 50 8.59 -25.26 -1.38
N GLN A 51 9.37 -25.13 -2.45
CA GLN A 51 10.82 -25.14 -2.41
C GLN A 51 11.37 -23.73 -2.65
N GLY A 52 12.48 -23.38 -1.98
CA GLY A 52 13.17 -22.12 -2.21
C GLY A 52 12.42 -20.87 -1.71
N VAL A 53 11.43 -21.03 -0.82
CA VAL A 53 10.77 -19.90 -0.18
C VAL A 53 11.79 -19.13 0.66
N ARG A 54 11.96 -17.85 0.37
CA ARG A 54 12.93 -17.02 1.09
C ARG A 54 12.26 -15.81 1.72
N ILE A 55 12.93 -15.21 2.69
CA ILE A 55 12.60 -13.90 3.21
C ILE A 55 13.75 -12.97 2.82
N ASP A 56 13.41 -11.89 2.13
CA ASP A 56 14.40 -10.93 1.64
C ASP A 56 14.78 -9.87 2.70
N ALA A 57 15.65 -8.94 2.32
CA ALA A 57 16.14 -7.90 3.22
C ALA A 57 15.10 -6.83 3.60
N ALA A 58 13.95 -6.82 2.91
CA ALA A 58 12.81 -5.96 3.26
C ALA A 58 11.73 -6.70 4.06
N ASP A 59 12.01 -7.93 4.51
CA ASP A 59 11.06 -8.84 5.16
C ASP A 59 9.88 -9.30 4.29
N ASN A 60 10.04 -9.29 2.96
CA ASN A 60 9.08 -9.98 2.09
C ASN A 60 9.29 -11.49 2.16
N MET A 61 8.23 -12.27 2.34
CA MET A 61 8.24 -13.68 1.98
C MET A 61 8.08 -13.79 0.47
N VAL A 62 8.97 -14.54 -0.19
CA VAL A 62 8.99 -14.66 -1.66
C VAL A 62 9.06 -16.14 -2.07
N LEU A 63 8.12 -16.55 -2.90
CA LEU A 63 8.08 -17.82 -3.61
C LEU A 63 8.22 -17.59 -5.11
N GLU A 64 9.21 -18.23 -5.73
CA GLU A 64 9.43 -18.20 -7.18
C GLU A 64 9.00 -19.51 -7.82
N LEU A 65 8.11 -19.43 -8.81
CA LEU A 65 7.69 -20.58 -9.62
C LEU A 65 8.15 -20.37 -11.07
N ASN A 66 9.08 -21.20 -11.51
CA ASN A 66 9.69 -21.13 -12.85
C ASN A 66 10.23 -19.73 -13.21
N ALA A 67 10.72 -18.97 -12.23
CA ALA A 67 11.20 -17.60 -12.44
C ALA A 67 12.64 -17.52 -12.96
N ALA A 68 13.43 -18.59 -12.82
CA ALA A 68 14.82 -18.61 -13.25
C ALA A 68 14.92 -18.46 -14.78
N GLY A 69 15.64 -17.42 -15.22
CA GLY A 69 15.86 -17.15 -16.66
C GLY A 69 14.65 -16.57 -17.40
N SER A 70 13.51 -16.35 -16.73
CA SER A 70 12.38 -15.64 -17.35
C SER A 70 12.62 -14.13 -17.36
N ASP A 71 12.29 -13.49 -18.48
CA ASP A 71 12.31 -12.04 -18.70
C ASP A 71 10.90 -11.42 -18.77
N ALA A 72 9.87 -12.21 -18.48
CA ALA A 72 8.46 -11.80 -18.53
C ALA A 72 7.68 -12.24 -17.28
N LEU A 73 8.23 -11.97 -16.09
CA LEU A 73 7.64 -12.37 -14.82
C LEU A 73 6.32 -11.65 -14.53
N THR A 74 5.36 -12.38 -14.00
CA THR A 74 4.21 -11.79 -13.32
C THR A 74 4.45 -11.81 -11.81
N VAL A 75 4.31 -10.67 -11.16
CA VAL A 75 4.43 -10.51 -9.71
C VAL A 75 3.04 -10.44 -9.10
N LEU A 76 2.76 -11.28 -8.12
CA LEU A 76 1.51 -11.32 -7.36
C LEU A 76 1.82 -11.05 -5.90
N THR A 77 1.17 -10.08 -5.29
CA THR A 77 1.42 -9.66 -3.90
C THR A 77 0.15 -9.54 -3.08
N ALA A 78 0.29 -9.67 -1.78
CA ALA A 78 -0.60 -9.16 -0.75
C ALA A 78 0.27 -8.71 0.41
N HIS A 79 -0.04 -7.56 1.03
CA HIS A 79 0.87 -7.02 2.04
C HIS A 79 0.66 -7.63 3.43
N THR A 80 1.71 -7.58 4.22
CA THR A 80 1.75 -8.22 5.55
C THR A 80 1.51 -7.25 6.69
N ASP A 81 1.75 -5.96 6.46
CA ASP A 81 1.62 -4.96 7.52
C ASP A 81 0.19 -4.45 7.71
N THR A 82 0.00 -3.74 8.79
CA THR A 82 -1.23 -3.03 9.12
C THR A 82 -0.91 -1.62 9.61
N VAL A 83 -1.87 -0.68 9.46
CA VAL A 83 -1.74 0.69 9.98
C VAL A 83 -1.69 0.76 11.51
N PHE A 84 -2.02 -0.34 12.20
CA PHE A 84 -2.12 -0.36 13.65
C PHE A 84 -0.74 -0.57 14.30
N PRO A 85 -0.37 0.24 15.32
CA PRO A 85 0.95 0.15 15.97
C PRO A 85 1.07 -1.00 16.98
N ASP A 86 0.06 -1.85 17.09
CA ASP A 86 -0.02 -2.91 18.08
C ASP A 86 1.08 -3.96 17.87
N THR A 87 1.79 -4.29 18.92
CA THR A 87 2.84 -5.33 18.95
C THR A 87 2.41 -6.59 19.68
N GLU A 88 1.20 -6.57 20.26
CA GLU A 88 0.54 -7.71 20.89
C GLU A 88 -0.64 -8.14 20.00
N PRO A 89 -1.05 -9.44 20.07
CA PRO A 89 -2.17 -9.94 19.31
C PRO A 89 -3.45 -9.12 19.54
N MET A 90 -4.08 -8.70 18.44
CA MET A 90 -5.37 -8.04 18.50
C MET A 90 -6.51 -9.06 18.63
N GLU A 91 -7.65 -8.61 19.17
CA GLU A 91 -8.81 -9.47 19.33
C GLU A 91 -9.41 -9.86 17.97
N VAL A 92 -9.62 -11.16 17.77
CA VAL A 92 -10.27 -11.74 16.58
C VAL A 92 -11.62 -12.28 17.00
N ARG A 93 -12.71 -11.78 16.38
CA ARG A 93 -14.08 -12.19 16.72
C ARG A 93 -14.84 -12.64 15.49
N ARG A 94 -15.64 -13.70 15.64
CA ARG A 94 -16.65 -14.09 14.65
C ARG A 94 -18.04 -13.66 15.13
N GLU A 95 -18.75 -12.93 14.30
CA GLU A 95 -20.08 -12.41 14.65
C GLU A 95 -20.94 -12.25 13.40
N GLY A 96 -22.12 -12.89 13.37
CA GLY A 96 -23.12 -12.67 12.31
C GLY A 96 -22.64 -12.97 10.89
N GLY A 97 -21.75 -13.94 10.68
CA GLY A 97 -21.17 -14.26 9.36
C GLY A 97 -19.95 -13.40 9.00
N ARG A 98 -19.49 -12.57 9.93
CA ARG A 98 -18.31 -11.70 9.78
C ARG A 98 -17.14 -12.17 10.64
N LEU A 99 -15.95 -11.88 10.16
CA LEU A 99 -14.73 -11.91 10.95
C LEU A 99 -14.30 -10.47 11.22
N LEU A 100 -14.16 -10.11 12.49
CA LEU A 100 -13.80 -8.77 12.95
C LEU A 100 -12.38 -8.82 13.55
N CYS A 101 -11.49 -8.02 12.99
CA CYS A 101 -10.16 -7.75 13.53
C CYS A 101 -9.58 -6.53 12.79
N PRO A 102 -8.89 -5.60 13.46
CA PRO A 102 -8.16 -4.54 12.77
C PRO A 102 -7.16 -5.10 11.75
N GLY A 103 -7.19 -4.65 10.48
CA GLY A 103 -6.34 -5.15 9.40
C GLY A 103 -6.77 -6.50 8.81
N VAL A 104 -8.02 -6.93 9.05
CA VAL A 104 -8.52 -8.22 8.56
C VAL A 104 -8.79 -8.20 7.07
N GLY A 105 -9.34 -7.11 6.53
CA GLY A 105 -9.62 -6.92 5.11
C GLY A 105 -8.47 -6.27 4.37
N ASP A 106 -7.77 -5.40 5.07
CA ASP A 106 -6.61 -4.65 4.61
C ASP A 106 -5.37 -5.02 5.46
N ASP A 107 -4.63 -6.08 5.13
CA ASP A 107 -4.68 -6.90 3.92
C ASP A 107 -4.69 -8.41 4.25
N THR A 108 -4.96 -8.78 5.52
CA THR A 108 -4.75 -10.13 6.05
C THR A 108 -5.55 -11.22 5.31
N ALA A 109 -6.80 -10.93 4.92
CA ALA A 109 -7.65 -11.88 4.21
C ALA A 109 -7.13 -12.13 2.78
N ASN A 110 -6.70 -11.07 2.09
CA ASN A 110 -6.12 -11.15 0.76
C ASN A 110 -4.82 -11.98 0.79
N LEU A 111 -3.99 -11.79 1.81
CA LEU A 111 -2.79 -12.58 2.04
C LEU A 111 -3.11 -14.07 2.26
N ALA A 112 -4.10 -14.39 3.09
CA ALA A 112 -4.51 -15.77 3.33
C ALA A 112 -4.98 -16.46 2.03
N VAL A 113 -5.78 -15.76 1.23
CA VAL A 113 -6.27 -16.26 -0.05
C VAL A 113 -5.13 -16.42 -1.07
N LEU A 114 -4.18 -15.47 -1.11
CA LEU A 114 -2.98 -15.57 -1.96
C LEU A 114 -2.16 -16.83 -1.64
N LEU A 115 -1.94 -17.12 -0.34
CA LEU A 115 -1.19 -18.31 0.11
C LEU A 115 -1.90 -19.61 -0.31
N LEU A 116 -3.23 -19.70 -0.14
CA LEU A 116 -4.02 -20.84 -0.58
C LEU A 116 -4.00 -21.04 -2.10
N ALA A 117 -4.06 -19.97 -2.85
CA ALA A 117 -3.97 -20.04 -4.31
C ALA A 117 -2.55 -20.47 -4.76
N ALA A 118 -1.50 -20.01 -4.08
CA ALA A 118 -0.13 -20.49 -4.32
C ALA A 118 0.01 -22.00 -4.03
N ARG A 119 -0.53 -22.47 -2.90
CA ARG A 119 -0.58 -23.89 -2.56
C ARG A 119 -1.28 -24.73 -3.63
N PHE A 120 -2.39 -24.25 -4.18
CA PHE A 120 -3.08 -24.95 -5.27
C PHE A 120 -2.14 -25.23 -6.45
N LEU A 121 -1.34 -24.24 -6.90
CA LEU A 121 -0.37 -24.46 -7.98
C LEU A 121 0.62 -25.56 -7.64
N LEU A 122 1.11 -25.60 -6.39
CA LEU A 122 2.04 -26.63 -5.90
C LEU A 122 1.38 -28.03 -5.90
N GLU A 123 0.19 -28.16 -5.36
CA GLU A 123 -0.54 -29.43 -5.27
C GLU A 123 -0.92 -30.00 -6.65
N GLN A 124 -1.24 -29.10 -7.60
CA GLN A 124 -1.56 -29.52 -8.97
C GLN A 124 -0.32 -29.68 -9.86
N GLY A 125 0.88 -29.41 -9.35
CA GLY A 125 2.12 -29.48 -10.12
C GLY A 125 2.17 -28.51 -11.30
N ILE A 126 1.48 -27.37 -11.18
CA ILE A 126 1.41 -26.37 -12.26
C ILE A 126 2.71 -25.56 -12.27
N SER A 127 3.43 -25.64 -13.40
CA SER A 127 4.65 -24.86 -13.65
C SER A 127 4.33 -23.72 -14.62
N PRO A 128 4.39 -22.46 -14.18
CA PRO A 128 4.11 -21.31 -15.05
C PRO A 128 5.08 -21.21 -16.23
N LYS A 129 4.61 -20.88 -17.44
CA LYS A 129 5.48 -20.73 -18.62
C LYS A 129 6.45 -19.56 -18.52
N HIS A 130 5.97 -18.43 -18.06
CA HIS A 130 6.73 -17.18 -17.98
C HIS A 130 7.26 -16.86 -16.58
N GLY A 131 6.98 -17.71 -15.62
CA GLY A 131 7.37 -17.54 -14.23
C GLY A 131 6.46 -16.58 -13.43
N LEU A 132 6.18 -17.02 -12.21
CA LEU A 132 5.47 -16.22 -11.21
C LEU A 132 6.39 -15.91 -10.03
N VAL A 133 6.29 -14.70 -9.52
CA VAL A 133 6.82 -14.29 -8.22
C VAL A 133 5.63 -14.01 -7.32
N ILE A 134 5.46 -14.81 -6.28
CA ILE A 134 4.39 -14.66 -5.28
C ILE A 134 5.03 -14.14 -4.00
N ALA A 135 4.55 -13.01 -3.50
CA ALA A 135 5.14 -12.40 -2.31
C ALA A 135 4.09 -11.94 -1.29
N ALA A 136 4.33 -12.29 -0.03
CA ALA A 136 3.76 -11.60 1.11
C ALA A 136 4.69 -10.42 1.42
N ASN A 137 4.35 -9.24 0.94
CA ASN A 137 5.26 -8.09 0.97
C ASN A 137 5.01 -7.19 2.19
N SER A 138 6.00 -6.37 2.49
CA SER A 138 6.05 -5.55 3.70
C SER A 138 5.98 -4.07 3.40
N GLY A 139 5.52 -3.27 4.38
CA GLY A 139 5.64 -1.82 4.37
C GLY A 139 4.82 -1.15 3.29
N GLU A 140 3.63 -1.70 3.00
CA GLU A 140 2.64 -1.03 2.15
C GLU A 140 2.08 0.17 2.88
N GLU A 141 1.75 0.02 4.14
CA GLU A 141 1.00 0.98 4.93
C GLU A 141 1.81 2.20 5.39
N GLY A 142 1.12 3.33 5.46
CA GLY A 142 1.57 4.54 6.13
C GLY A 142 3.00 4.98 5.79
N LEU A 143 3.89 4.91 6.78
CA LEU A 143 5.29 5.27 6.66
C LEU A 143 6.20 4.11 6.22
N GLY A 144 5.66 2.94 5.95
CA GLY A 144 6.37 1.80 5.35
C GLY A 144 6.92 2.13 3.96
N ASN A 145 6.30 3.12 3.28
CA ASN A 145 6.78 3.74 2.03
C ASN A 145 7.03 2.73 0.91
N LEU A 146 6.20 1.67 0.85
CA LEU A 146 6.26 0.61 -0.17
C LEU A 146 7.61 -0.13 -0.21
N ARG A 147 8.30 -0.26 0.94
CA ARG A 147 9.68 -0.78 0.99
C ARG A 147 9.78 -2.21 0.44
N GLY A 148 8.77 -3.04 0.69
CA GLY A 148 8.70 -4.41 0.19
C GLY A 148 8.57 -4.45 -1.33
N CYS A 149 7.63 -3.70 -1.89
CA CYS A 149 7.46 -3.62 -3.33
C CYS A 149 8.68 -3.01 -4.04
N ARG A 150 9.30 -1.96 -3.45
CA ARG A 150 10.57 -1.40 -3.96
C ARG A 150 11.66 -2.47 -4.04
N ARG A 151 11.77 -3.30 -3.02
CA ARG A 151 12.74 -4.40 -2.99
C ARG A 151 12.44 -5.43 -4.07
N LEU A 152 11.21 -5.88 -4.22
CA LEU A 152 10.81 -6.80 -5.28
C LEU A 152 11.14 -6.24 -6.67
N MET A 153 10.74 -5.00 -6.96
CA MET A 153 11.02 -4.38 -8.26
C MET A 153 12.52 -4.17 -8.52
N ALA A 154 13.33 -3.99 -7.48
CA ALA A 154 14.79 -3.93 -7.60
C ALA A 154 15.42 -5.30 -7.88
N ASP A 155 14.99 -6.36 -7.17
CA ASP A 155 15.50 -7.72 -7.33
C ASP A 155 15.17 -8.32 -8.71
N TYR A 156 14.00 -7.96 -9.27
CA TYR A 156 13.56 -8.45 -10.58
C TYR A 156 13.63 -7.39 -11.68
N ARG A 157 14.50 -6.39 -11.51
CA ARG A 157 14.65 -5.27 -12.47
C ARG A 157 14.80 -5.75 -13.91
N GLY A 158 13.96 -5.21 -14.81
CA GLY A 158 13.96 -5.50 -16.25
C GLY A 158 13.37 -6.87 -16.61
N ARG A 159 12.84 -7.62 -15.64
CA ARG A 159 12.26 -8.95 -15.87
C ARG A 159 10.75 -8.99 -15.59
N VAL A 160 10.20 -7.98 -14.93
CA VAL A 160 8.78 -7.91 -14.59
C VAL A 160 7.98 -7.41 -15.77
N ALA A 161 7.06 -8.21 -16.28
CA ALA A 161 6.15 -7.84 -17.35
C ALA A 161 4.86 -7.18 -16.82
N ARG A 162 4.42 -7.55 -15.62
CA ARG A 162 3.23 -6.99 -14.94
C ARG A 162 3.23 -7.33 -13.45
N MET A 163 2.43 -6.56 -12.71
CA MET A 163 2.17 -6.84 -11.29
C MET A 163 0.67 -6.77 -10.98
N ILE A 164 0.19 -7.66 -10.13
CA ILE A 164 -1.13 -7.58 -9.50
C ILE A 164 -0.92 -7.61 -7.99
N SER A 165 -1.39 -6.57 -7.31
CA SER A 165 -1.45 -6.54 -5.85
C SER A 165 -2.87 -6.89 -5.42
N PHE A 166 -3.02 -7.91 -4.60
CA PHE A 166 -4.29 -8.16 -3.95
C PHE A 166 -4.35 -7.31 -2.70
N ASP A 167 -5.31 -6.37 -2.67
CA ASP A 167 -5.40 -5.34 -1.64
C ASP A 167 -6.81 -4.76 -1.58
N GLY A 168 -7.32 -4.53 -0.37
CA GLY A 168 -8.66 -4.02 -0.13
C GLY A 168 -9.78 -5.02 -0.46
N TYR A 169 -10.88 -4.54 -1.05
CA TYR A 169 -12.08 -5.33 -1.31
C TYR A 169 -12.33 -5.53 -2.79
N TYR A 170 -12.95 -6.65 -3.20
CA TYR A 170 -13.10 -7.03 -4.61
C TYR A 170 -14.09 -6.18 -5.43
N ASN A 171 -14.81 -5.23 -4.84
CA ASN A 171 -15.63 -4.27 -5.56
C ASN A 171 -14.86 -3.03 -6.04
N ARG A 172 -13.54 -2.99 -5.83
CA ARG A 172 -12.66 -1.89 -6.27
C ARG A 172 -11.54 -2.43 -7.15
N LEU A 173 -11.22 -1.66 -8.18
CA LEU A 173 -10.08 -1.90 -9.06
C LEU A 173 -9.26 -0.62 -9.16
N TRP A 174 -8.06 -0.66 -8.61
CA TRP A 174 -7.11 0.45 -8.67
C TRP A 174 -6.11 0.22 -9.80
N ASN A 175 -6.19 1.06 -10.82
CA ASN A 175 -5.40 0.94 -12.03
C ASN A 175 -4.56 2.18 -12.36
N LYS A 176 -4.57 3.16 -11.47
CA LYS A 176 -3.81 4.41 -11.56
C LYS A 176 -3.21 4.75 -10.19
N ALA A 177 -1.90 5.06 -10.16
CA ALA A 177 -1.19 5.35 -8.93
C ALA A 177 -1.38 6.79 -8.48
N VAL A 178 -1.77 6.98 -7.22
CA VAL A 178 -1.69 8.29 -6.53
C VAL A 178 -0.35 8.37 -5.81
N GLY A 179 0.54 9.22 -6.30
CA GLY A 179 1.80 9.50 -5.63
C GLY A 179 1.63 10.46 -4.46
N SER A 180 2.61 10.49 -3.57
CA SER A 180 2.63 11.39 -2.41
C SER A 180 4.02 11.73 -1.97
N ALA A 181 4.19 12.91 -1.35
CA ALA A 181 5.37 13.24 -0.57
C ALA A 181 4.95 13.74 0.80
N ARG A 182 5.65 13.30 1.84
CA ARG A 182 5.34 13.57 3.23
C ARG A 182 6.56 14.16 3.93
N TYR A 183 6.34 15.22 4.69
CA TYR A 183 7.40 15.97 5.35
C TYR A 183 7.04 16.27 6.80
N ARG A 184 8.08 16.26 7.65
CA ARG A 184 8.08 17.00 8.90
C ARG A 184 8.79 18.31 8.64
N VAL A 185 8.13 19.43 8.96
CA VAL A 185 8.72 20.78 8.86
C VAL A 185 8.79 21.36 10.26
N THR A 186 9.98 21.75 10.68
CA THR A 186 10.24 22.29 12.01
C THR A 186 10.84 23.69 11.90
N VAL A 187 10.22 24.64 12.58
CA VAL A 187 10.71 26.02 12.73
C VAL A 187 11.33 26.18 14.10
N ARG A 188 12.52 26.80 14.14
CA ARG A 188 13.24 27.09 15.41
C ARG A 188 13.49 28.56 15.58
N THR A 189 13.48 29.00 16.85
CA THR A 189 13.84 30.37 17.26
C THR A 189 14.56 30.31 18.60
N ARG A 190 15.17 31.45 19.03
CA ARG A 190 15.82 31.53 20.35
C ARG A 190 14.85 31.44 21.53
N GLY A 191 13.54 31.71 21.30
CA GLY A 191 12.55 31.83 22.36
C GLY A 191 12.72 33.03 23.25
N GLY A 192 12.01 33.04 24.41
CA GLY A 192 12.10 34.14 25.39
C GLY A 192 10.90 34.21 26.34
N HIS A 193 10.90 35.23 27.19
CA HIS A 193 9.76 35.55 28.06
C HIS A 193 8.78 36.45 27.29
N SER A 194 7.52 36.08 27.23
CA SER A 194 6.51 36.74 26.39
C SER A 194 6.38 38.26 26.60
N PHE A 195 6.60 38.76 27.79
CA PHE A 195 6.58 40.19 28.11
C PHE A 195 7.92 40.87 27.92
N ARG A 196 9.02 40.30 28.46
CA ARG A 196 10.36 40.93 28.41
C ARG A 196 10.99 40.90 27.03
N ASP A 197 10.76 39.83 26.29
CA ASP A 197 11.30 39.66 24.96
C ASP A 197 10.22 39.86 23.87
N PHE A 198 9.26 40.76 24.14
CA PHE A 198 8.21 41.10 23.20
C PHE A 198 8.79 41.56 21.84
N GLY A 199 8.29 41.01 20.73
CA GLY A 199 8.82 41.26 19.39
C GLY A 199 9.94 40.30 18.96
N ALA A 200 10.39 39.37 19.84
CA ALA A 200 11.29 38.30 19.42
C ALA A 200 10.56 37.30 18.50
N PRO A 201 11.28 36.70 17.52
CA PRO A 201 10.71 35.66 16.65
C PRO A 201 10.07 34.54 17.45
N ASN A 202 8.87 34.15 17.07
CA ASN A 202 8.08 33.09 17.70
C ASN A 202 7.87 31.95 16.69
N ALA A 203 8.33 30.76 17.02
CA ALA A 203 8.28 29.61 16.13
C ALA A 203 6.85 29.24 15.72
N ILE A 204 5.85 29.36 16.62
CA ILE A 204 4.45 29.11 16.30
C ILE A 204 3.92 30.13 15.29
N ALA A 205 4.23 31.42 15.47
CA ALA A 205 3.79 32.48 14.56
C ALA A 205 4.41 32.28 13.17
N GLN A 206 5.72 32.04 13.09
CA GLN A 206 6.41 31.79 11.81
C GLN A 206 5.89 30.52 11.11
N LEU A 207 5.65 29.44 11.86
CA LEU A 207 5.05 28.22 11.30
C LEU A 207 3.61 28.49 10.77
N SER A 208 2.82 29.29 11.47
CA SER A 208 1.47 29.65 11.05
C SER A 208 1.47 30.46 9.74
N GLU A 209 2.43 31.37 9.56
CA GLU A 209 2.61 32.12 8.30
C GLU A 209 3.05 31.18 7.16
N LEU A 210 3.97 30.23 7.43
CA LEU A 210 4.40 29.22 6.48
C LEU A 210 3.22 28.33 6.05
N ILE A 211 2.37 27.87 7.00
CA ILE A 211 1.15 27.12 6.70
C ILE A 211 0.25 27.94 5.79
N GLY A 212 0.02 29.22 6.10
CA GLY A 212 -0.78 30.11 5.25
C GLY A 212 -0.25 30.22 3.82
N ALA A 213 1.08 30.32 3.66
CA ALA A 213 1.71 30.37 2.34
C ALA A 213 1.58 29.04 1.57
N LEU A 214 1.69 27.90 2.26
CA LEU A 214 1.48 26.57 1.65
C LEU A 214 0.01 26.38 1.19
N TYR A 215 -0.95 26.88 1.98
CA TYR A 215 -2.37 26.80 1.60
C TYR A 215 -2.79 27.82 0.53
N ALA A 216 -1.90 28.77 0.17
CA ALA A 216 -2.08 29.66 -0.97
C ALA A 216 -1.59 29.07 -2.31
N ILE A 217 -0.99 27.88 -2.29
CA ILE A 217 -0.60 27.17 -3.51
C ILE A 217 -1.87 26.70 -4.22
N GLU A 218 -2.01 27.08 -5.50
CA GLU A 218 -3.09 26.63 -6.38
C GLU A 218 -2.56 25.49 -7.27
N PRO A 219 -2.92 24.23 -7.02
CA PRO A 219 -2.45 23.10 -7.84
C PRO A 219 -3.13 23.14 -9.22
N HIS A 220 -2.32 23.28 -10.27
CA HIS A 220 -2.81 23.38 -11.66
C HIS A 220 -1.90 22.65 -12.67
N TRP A 221 -1.06 21.74 -12.18
CA TRP A 221 -0.12 21.00 -13.02
C TRP A 221 -0.70 19.68 -13.49
N GLY A 222 -0.44 19.33 -14.74
CA GLY A 222 -0.88 18.09 -15.36
C GLY A 222 -2.01 18.25 -16.37
N PRO A 223 -2.47 17.17 -17.01
CA PRO A 223 -3.61 17.15 -17.91
C PRO A 223 -4.91 17.61 -17.21
N GLU A 224 -5.91 17.99 -18.00
CA GLU A 224 -7.26 18.26 -17.48
C GLU A 224 -7.79 17.02 -16.72
N GLY A 225 -8.37 17.24 -15.55
CA GLY A 225 -8.86 16.18 -14.67
C GLY A 225 -7.83 15.63 -13.69
N THR A 226 -6.58 16.12 -13.68
CA THR A 226 -5.58 15.79 -12.67
C THR A 226 -6.07 16.20 -11.28
N VAL A 227 -6.00 15.27 -10.33
CA VAL A 227 -6.32 15.51 -8.93
C VAL A 227 -5.02 15.69 -8.15
N THR A 228 -4.78 16.91 -7.66
CA THR A 228 -3.66 17.22 -6.77
C THR A 228 -4.18 17.80 -5.47
N THR A 229 -3.73 17.27 -4.34
CA THR A 229 -4.18 17.67 -3.00
C THR A 229 -2.99 17.90 -2.09
N TYR A 230 -3.19 18.64 -1.00
CA TYR A 230 -2.20 18.80 0.06
C TYR A 230 -2.90 18.97 1.41
N ASN A 231 -2.18 18.68 2.49
CA ASN A 231 -2.74 18.74 3.84
C ASN A 231 -1.66 18.95 4.90
N VAL A 232 -1.97 19.78 5.90
CA VAL A 232 -1.25 19.82 7.18
C VAL A 232 -2.04 18.98 8.17
N GLY A 233 -1.56 17.77 8.44
CA GLY A 233 -2.28 16.79 9.27
C GLY A 233 -2.08 17.00 10.78
N THR A 234 -0.93 17.55 11.19
CA THR A 234 -0.65 17.84 12.61
C THR A 234 0.17 19.11 12.75
N VAL A 235 -0.05 19.83 13.87
CA VAL A 235 0.80 20.95 14.31
C VAL A 235 1.13 20.75 15.80
N ARG A 236 2.39 20.99 16.16
CA ARG A 236 2.87 20.94 17.55
C ARG A 236 3.79 22.13 17.80
N GLY A 237 3.83 22.68 19.02
CA GLY A 237 4.76 23.74 19.33
C GLY A 237 4.52 24.43 20.65
N GLY A 238 5.56 25.14 21.14
CA GLY A 238 5.53 25.90 22.38
C GLY A 238 5.55 25.03 23.65
N THR A 239 5.67 25.68 24.78
CA THR A 239 5.75 25.01 26.12
C THR A 239 4.79 25.61 27.12
N SER A 240 4.55 26.93 27.08
CA SER A 240 3.71 27.66 28.05
C SER A 240 3.20 28.95 27.46
N VAL A 241 2.06 29.45 27.98
CA VAL A 241 1.41 30.68 27.50
C VAL A 241 2.28 31.94 27.65
N ASN A 242 3.19 31.96 28.63
CA ASN A 242 4.06 33.09 28.92
C ASN A 242 5.49 32.97 28.36
N THR A 243 5.69 32.08 27.40
CA THR A 243 6.96 31.91 26.66
C THR A 243 6.79 32.25 25.19
N VAL A 244 7.81 32.85 24.57
CA VAL A 244 7.97 32.90 23.12
C VAL A 244 8.40 31.50 22.66
N ALA A 245 7.64 30.86 21.79
CA ALA A 245 7.89 29.50 21.38
C ALA A 245 9.25 29.36 20.67
N GLN A 246 10.09 28.43 21.17
CA GLN A 246 11.39 28.10 20.58
C GLN A 246 11.29 27.16 19.40
N GLU A 247 10.31 26.27 19.41
CA GLU A 247 10.12 25.27 18.39
C GLU A 247 8.63 25.08 18.10
N ALA A 248 8.33 24.92 16.80
CA ALA A 248 7.05 24.46 16.33
C ALA A 248 7.25 23.61 15.08
N SER A 249 6.42 22.56 14.92
CA SER A 249 6.52 21.64 13.80
C SER A 249 5.16 21.26 13.25
N MET A 250 5.13 20.88 11.97
CA MET A 250 3.96 20.31 11.32
C MET A 250 4.33 19.02 10.58
N LEU A 251 3.33 18.17 10.36
CA LEU A 251 3.36 17.12 9.35
C LEU A 251 2.55 17.60 8.15
N TYR A 252 3.19 17.63 7.01
CA TYR A 252 2.65 18.10 5.74
C TYR A 252 2.74 17.00 4.68
N GLU A 253 1.71 16.82 3.89
CA GLU A 253 1.74 15.98 2.71
C GLU A 253 1.12 16.68 1.51
N TYR A 254 1.55 16.28 0.32
CA TYR A 254 0.81 16.50 -0.91
C TYR A 254 0.73 15.20 -1.70
N ARG A 255 -0.33 15.09 -2.51
CA ARG A 255 -0.62 13.94 -3.34
C ARG A 255 -1.02 14.38 -4.75
N SER A 256 -0.74 13.55 -5.74
CA SER A 256 -1.28 13.72 -7.08
C SER A 256 -1.44 12.37 -7.77
N ASP A 257 -2.40 12.26 -8.66
CA ASP A 257 -2.58 11.11 -9.53
C ASP A 257 -1.81 11.25 -10.86
N GLU A 258 -1.03 12.33 -11.00
CA GLU A 258 -0.14 12.60 -12.14
C GLU A 258 1.25 13.04 -11.68
N ALA A 259 2.29 12.53 -12.36
CA ALA A 259 3.67 12.87 -12.03
C ALA A 259 3.98 14.37 -12.18
N ALA A 260 3.33 15.05 -13.14
CA ALA A 260 3.45 16.50 -13.30
C ALA A 260 2.90 17.26 -12.09
N GLY A 261 1.79 16.80 -11.50
CA GLY A 261 1.23 17.38 -10.29
C GLY A 261 2.17 17.22 -9.08
N LEU A 262 2.80 16.04 -8.92
CA LEU A 262 3.79 15.85 -7.86
C LEU A 262 5.00 16.76 -8.01
N ARG A 263 5.56 16.86 -9.23
CA ARG A 263 6.71 17.74 -9.48
C ARG A 263 6.37 19.21 -9.24
N GLY A 264 5.20 19.67 -9.73
CA GLY A 264 4.76 21.05 -9.50
C GLY A 264 4.57 21.37 -8.02
N MET A 265 4.01 20.44 -7.24
CA MET A 265 3.89 20.59 -5.78
C MET A 265 5.25 20.59 -5.07
N GLU A 266 6.20 19.76 -5.49
CA GLU A 266 7.56 19.75 -4.95
C GLU A 266 8.27 21.09 -5.17
N GLU A 267 8.19 21.62 -6.39
CA GLU A 267 8.76 22.92 -6.74
C GLU A 267 8.10 24.06 -5.94
N ALA A 268 6.77 24.07 -5.85
CA ALA A 268 6.02 25.12 -5.12
C ALA A 268 6.30 25.04 -3.60
N PHE A 269 6.31 23.83 -3.01
CA PHE A 269 6.66 23.62 -1.61
C PHE A 269 8.08 24.12 -1.32
N SER A 270 9.03 23.73 -2.16
CA SER A 270 10.44 24.13 -2.01
C SER A 270 10.61 25.64 -2.12
N ALA A 271 9.92 26.26 -3.08
CA ALA A 271 9.96 27.72 -3.25
C ALA A 271 9.43 28.48 -2.03
N VAL A 272 8.31 28.02 -1.44
CA VAL A 272 7.76 28.60 -0.22
C VAL A 272 8.74 28.47 0.95
N VAL A 273 9.33 27.29 1.16
CA VAL A 273 10.30 27.07 2.23
C VAL A 273 11.53 27.96 2.07
N GLU A 274 12.07 28.06 0.86
CA GLU A 274 13.25 28.90 0.57
C GLU A 274 12.96 30.40 0.72
N ASP A 275 11.77 30.86 0.37
CA ASP A 275 11.35 32.27 0.62
C ASP A 275 11.38 32.62 2.12
N PHE A 276 10.88 31.70 2.98
CA PHE A 276 10.94 31.89 4.43
C PHE A 276 12.36 31.80 4.98
N ARG A 277 13.19 30.90 4.48
CA ARG A 277 14.62 30.84 4.84
C ARG A 277 15.35 32.11 4.46
N ALA A 278 15.07 32.67 3.27
CA ALA A 278 15.65 33.95 2.82
C ALA A 278 15.24 35.13 3.71
N LYS A 279 14.07 35.07 4.37
CA LYS A 279 13.63 36.04 5.37
C LYS A 279 14.24 35.80 6.76
N GLY A 280 15.14 34.83 6.91
CA GLY A 280 15.84 34.53 8.16
C GLY A 280 15.10 33.56 9.10
N VAL A 281 14.09 32.87 8.61
CA VAL A 281 13.40 31.80 9.39
C VAL A 281 14.25 30.54 9.38
N GLU A 282 14.57 29.99 10.53
CA GLU A 282 15.26 28.72 10.66
C GLU A 282 14.28 27.56 10.48
N ILE A 283 14.35 26.88 9.31
CA ILE A 283 13.45 25.81 8.92
C ILE A 283 14.24 24.54 8.60
N GLU A 284 13.90 23.45 9.30
CA GLU A 284 14.32 22.10 8.99
C GLU A 284 13.19 21.36 8.27
N VAL A 285 13.52 20.68 7.18
CA VAL A 285 12.59 19.83 6.41
C VAL A 285 13.14 18.41 6.40
N GLU A 286 12.39 17.48 6.98
CA GLU A 286 12.69 16.05 7.00
C GLU A 286 11.69 15.32 6.09
N SER A 287 12.19 14.60 5.07
CA SER A 287 11.34 13.74 4.26
C SER A 287 10.96 12.48 5.06
N MET A 288 9.66 12.22 5.16
CA MET A 288 9.12 11.05 5.85
C MET A 288 8.73 9.93 4.90
N GLY A 289 8.78 10.17 3.59
CA GLY A 289 8.51 9.19 2.55
C GLY A 289 7.97 9.83 1.28
N VAL A 290 8.27 9.18 0.16
CA VAL A 290 7.80 9.58 -1.16
C VAL A 290 7.29 8.35 -1.89
N ARG A 291 6.05 8.39 -2.37
CA ARG A 291 5.46 7.39 -3.26
C ARG A 291 5.33 8.00 -4.66
N PRO A 292 5.86 7.37 -5.71
CA PRO A 292 5.80 7.92 -7.06
C PRO A 292 4.40 7.77 -7.68
N CYS A 293 4.09 8.53 -8.72
CA CYS A 293 3.00 8.26 -9.64
C CYS A 293 3.41 7.25 -10.72
N GLY A 294 2.43 6.81 -11.50
CA GLY A 294 2.71 6.09 -12.74
C GLY A 294 3.35 7.01 -13.78
N GLU A 295 4.39 6.51 -14.47
CA GLU A 295 5.06 7.24 -15.54
C GLU A 295 5.58 6.26 -16.62
N GLY A 296 5.37 6.60 -17.89
CA GLY A 296 5.92 5.82 -19.00
C GLY A 296 5.28 4.44 -19.22
N VAL A 297 4.17 4.13 -18.58
CA VAL A 297 3.46 2.86 -18.76
C VAL A 297 2.84 2.78 -20.15
N ASP A 298 3.02 1.65 -20.85
CA ASP A 298 2.32 1.37 -22.08
C ASP A 298 0.80 1.36 -21.84
N ARG A 299 0.11 2.33 -22.43
CA ARG A 299 -1.32 2.54 -22.23
C ARG A 299 -2.17 1.35 -22.70
N LEU A 300 -1.76 0.66 -23.76
CA LEU A 300 -2.50 -0.50 -24.29
C LEU A 300 -2.32 -1.70 -23.33
N ALA A 301 -1.10 -1.94 -22.85
CA ALA A 301 -0.84 -3.02 -21.93
C ALA A 301 -1.53 -2.76 -20.55
N GLN A 302 -1.51 -1.52 -20.05
CA GLN A 302 -2.21 -1.16 -18.80
C GLN A 302 -3.73 -1.32 -18.96
N LYS A 303 -4.29 -0.83 -20.09
CA LYS A 303 -5.72 -1.00 -20.38
C LYS A 303 -6.11 -2.46 -20.49
N ALA A 304 -5.33 -3.27 -21.20
CA ALA A 304 -5.61 -4.70 -21.36
C ALA A 304 -5.60 -5.44 -20.00
N LEU A 305 -4.67 -5.09 -19.10
CA LEU A 305 -4.62 -5.64 -17.74
C LEU A 305 -5.84 -5.19 -16.92
N SER A 306 -6.21 -3.91 -16.99
CA SER A 306 -7.39 -3.36 -16.30
C SER A 306 -8.69 -3.99 -16.79
N ASP A 307 -8.93 -4.04 -18.12
CA ASP A 307 -10.12 -4.62 -18.71
C ASP A 307 -10.28 -6.11 -18.36
N TRP A 308 -9.14 -6.83 -18.36
CA TRP A 308 -9.15 -8.25 -17.96
C TRP A 308 -9.49 -8.40 -16.47
N SER A 309 -8.93 -7.56 -15.59
CA SER A 309 -9.21 -7.59 -14.15
C SER A 309 -10.66 -7.24 -13.86
N GLU A 310 -11.21 -6.20 -14.49
CA GLU A 310 -12.61 -5.82 -14.37
C GLU A 310 -13.54 -6.97 -14.80
N ALA A 311 -13.27 -7.57 -15.96
CA ALA A 311 -14.03 -8.72 -16.45
C ALA A 311 -13.92 -9.95 -15.52
N LEU A 312 -12.76 -10.17 -14.88
CA LEU A 312 -12.57 -11.20 -13.87
C LEU A 312 -13.46 -10.95 -12.65
N LEU A 313 -13.42 -9.74 -12.10
CA LEU A 313 -14.22 -9.37 -10.94
C LEU A 313 -15.72 -9.51 -11.24
N HIS A 314 -16.21 -9.02 -12.37
CA HIS A 314 -17.61 -9.18 -12.78
C HIS A 314 -18.08 -10.63 -12.96
N ARG A 315 -17.16 -11.58 -13.24
CA ARG A 315 -17.54 -13.00 -13.32
C ARG A 315 -17.83 -13.62 -11.95
N HIS A 316 -17.24 -13.09 -10.90
CA HIS A 316 -17.29 -13.66 -9.55
C HIS A 316 -18.09 -12.85 -8.55
N THR A 317 -18.28 -11.55 -8.80
CA THR A 317 -18.93 -10.64 -7.86
C THR A 317 -20.19 -10.04 -8.47
N ALA A 318 -21.13 -9.66 -7.62
CA ALA A 318 -22.33 -8.92 -8.02
C ALA A 318 -22.13 -7.41 -7.76
N GLY A 319 -22.73 -6.58 -8.60
CA GLY A 319 -22.66 -5.12 -8.46
C GLY A 319 -21.60 -4.47 -9.34
N ASP A 320 -21.45 -3.16 -9.18
CA ASP A 320 -20.52 -2.36 -9.96
C ASP A 320 -19.10 -2.47 -9.39
N ILE A 321 -18.13 -2.56 -10.30
CA ILE A 321 -16.71 -2.44 -9.95
C ILE A 321 -16.30 -0.96 -10.05
N ILE A 322 -15.85 -0.40 -8.95
CA ILE A 322 -15.40 0.99 -8.90
C ILE A 322 -13.95 1.04 -9.34
N MET A 323 -13.71 1.64 -10.52
CA MET A 323 -12.36 1.93 -10.98
C MET A 323 -11.93 3.32 -10.51
N GLU A 324 -10.82 3.40 -9.79
CA GLU A 324 -10.32 4.66 -9.24
C GLU A 324 -8.78 4.65 -9.11
N SER A 325 -8.22 5.81 -8.84
CA SER A 325 -6.80 5.95 -8.50
C SER A 325 -6.58 5.74 -6.99
N ALA A 326 -5.50 5.06 -6.63
CA ALA A 326 -5.12 4.85 -5.23
C ALA A 326 -3.61 4.84 -5.04
N SER A 327 -3.18 4.95 -3.79
CA SER A 327 -1.78 4.81 -3.41
C SER A 327 -1.57 3.42 -2.81
N THR A 328 -1.04 2.51 -3.59
CA THR A 328 -0.83 1.09 -3.26
C THR A 328 0.56 0.65 -3.68
N ASP A 329 0.91 -0.61 -3.47
CA ASP A 329 2.15 -1.20 -3.99
C ASP A 329 2.32 -1.01 -5.51
N CYS A 330 1.22 -0.89 -6.25
CA CYS A 330 1.24 -0.65 -7.70
C CYS A 330 1.90 0.68 -8.10
N ASN A 331 2.08 1.63 -7.16
CA ASN A 331 2.83 2.87 -7.44
C ASN A 331 4.24 2.59 -7.95
N ILE A 332 4.91 1.55 -7.43
CA ILE A 332 6.29 1.27 -7.80
C ILE A 332 6.41 0.71 -9.21
N PRO A 333 5.74 -0.40 -9.61
CA PRO A 333 5.81 -0.87 -10.99
C PRO A 333 5.29 0.16 -11.99
N LEU A 334 4.16 0.84 -11.70
CA LEU A 334 3.63 1.89 -12.58
C LEU A 334 4.61 3.04 -12.80
N SER A 335 5.39 3.42 -11.78
CA SER A 335 6.45 4.45 -11.93
C SER A 335 7.66 3.99 -12.75
N GLN A 336 7.78 2.69 -12.99
CA GLN A 336 8.85 2.08 -13.78
C GLN A 336 8.37 1.68 -15.18
N GLY A 337 7.17 2.11 -15.59
CA GLY A 337 6.59 1.78 -16.88
C GLY A 337 6.01 0.36 -16.97
N ILE A 338 5.86 -0.33 -15.85
CA ILE A 338 5.34 -1.70 -15.78
C ILE A 338 3.84 -1.66 -15.52
N PRO A 339 3.00 -2.30 -16.34
CA PRO A 339 1.57 -2.42 -16.09
C PRO A 339 1.27 -3.06 -14.74
N ALA A 340 0.38 -2.43 -13.95
CA ALA A 340 -0.01 -2.96 -12.65
C ALA A 340 -1.43 -2.56 -12.27
N VAL A 341 -2.09 -3.45 -11.52
CA VAL A 341 -3.43 -3.23 -10.95
C VAL A 341 -3.49 -3.77 -9.53
N SER A 342 -4.38 -3.19 -8.73
CA SER A 342 -4.69 -3.70 -7.41
C SER A 342 -6.19 -3.90 -7.24
N PHE A 343 -6.58 -5.01 -6.62
CA PHE A 343 -7.97 -5.34 -6.25
C PHE A 343 -8.00 -6.40 -5.15
N GLY A 344 -9.08 -6.40 -4.35
CA GLY A 344 -9.20 -7.32 -3.23
C GLY A 344 -9.73 -8.71 -3.57
N LEU A 345 -9.58 -9.62 -2.61
CA LEU A 345 -10.04 -11.01 -2.64
C LEU A 345 -11.08 -11.29 -1.55
N CYS A 346 -11.62 -10.27 -0.91
CA CYS A 346 -12.67 -10.39 0.09
C CYS A 346 -13.67 -9.24 -0.04
N ASP A 347 -14.80 -9.35 0.64
CA ASP A 347 -15.76 -8.27 0.87
C ASP A 347 -15.77 -7.90 2.34
N GLY A 348 -15.95 -6.62 2.64
CA GLY A 348 -15.89 -6.15 4.01
C GLY A 348 -16.03 -4.65 4.13
N GLY A 349 -15.54 -4.12 5.23
CA GLY A 349 -15.61 -2.69 5.50
C GLY A 349 -14.85 -2.27 6.74
N GLY A 350 -14.74 -0.95 6.91
CA GLY A 350 -14.10 -0.37 8.07
C GLY A 350 -12.57 -0.40 8.03
N ALA A 351 -11.95 -0.53 6.84
CA ALA A 351 -10.50 -0.46 6.69
C ALA A 351 -9.92 0.75 7.46
N HIS A 352 -8.74 0.56 8.06
CA HIS A 352 -8.06 1.54 8.92
C HIS A 352 -8.81 1.93 10.21
N THR A 353 -9.82 1.15 10.60
CA THR A 353 -10.50 1.31 11.90
C THR A 353 -10.40 0.08 12.79
N ARG A 354 -10.59 0.26 14.10
CA ARG A 354 -10.63 -0.86 15.05
C ARG A 354 -11.87 -1.76 14.88
N GLN A 355 -12.84 -1.36 14.07
CA GLN A 355 -14.10 -2.08 13.78
C GLN A 355 -14.06 -2.74 12.39
N GLU A 356 -12.90 -2.92 11.82
CA GLU A 356 -12.74 -3.56 10.52
C GLU A 356 -13.24 -5.00 10.52
N TRP A 357 -13.88 -5.39 9.43
CA TRP A 357 -14.51 -6.69 9.27
C TRP A 357 -14.51 -7.15 7.82
N ILE A 358 -14.60 -8.47 7.64
CA ILE A 358 -14.88 -9.10 6.34
C ILE A 358 -16.11 -10.02 6.45
N GLU A 359 -16.85 -10.20 5.35
CA GLU A 359 -17.84 -11.25 5.20
C GLU A 359 -17.12 -12.59 4.99
N THR A 360 -17.32 -13.56 5.90
CA THR A 360 -16.58 -14.83 5.83
C THR A 360 -16.86 -15.63 4.56
N ALA A 361 -18.10 -15.53 4.03
CA ALA A 361 -18.49 -16.17 2.78
C ALA A 361 -17.77 -15.60 1.55
N SER A 362 -17.23 -14.37 1.63
CA SER A 362 -16.53 -13.74 0.51
C SER A 362 -15.19 -14.41 0.19
N LEU A 363 -14.59 -15.14 1.14
CA LEU A 363 -13.31 -15.82 0.96
C LEU A 363 -13.37 -16.92 -0.11
N GLU A 364 -14.51 -17.61 -0.27
CA GLU A 364 -14.71 -18.57 -1.37
C GLU A 364 -14.63 -17.87 -2.73
N THR A 365 -15.32 -16.74 -2.87
CA THR A 365 -15.28 -15.89 -4.06
C THR A 365 -13.87 -15.38 -4.34
N GLY A 366 -13.21 -14.87 -3.31
CA GLY A 366 -11.83 -14.40 -3.40
C GLY A 366 -10.85 -15.48 -3.87
N LEU A 367 -11.02 -16.70 -3.37
CA LEU A 367 -10.20 -17.83 -3.79
C LEU A 367 -10.42 -18.19 -5.26
N CYS A 368 -11.66 -18.10 -5.77
CA CYS A 368 -11.93 -18.26 -7.20
C CYS A 368 -11.21 -17.18 -8.02
N ILE A 369 -11.25 -15.91 -7.60
CA ILE A 369 -10.58 -14.79 -8.27
C ILE A 369 -9.06 -15.01 -8.30
N ALA A 370 -8.46 -15.36 -7.15
CA ALA A 370 -7.02 -15.59 -7.05
C ALA A 370 -6.56 -16.77 -7.91
N LEU A 371 -7.30 -17.87 -7.92
CA LEU A 371 -7.00 -19.06 -8.74
C LEU A 371 -7.08 -18.75 -10.24
N GLU A 372 -8.12 -18.06 -10.70
CA GLU A 372 -8.22 -17.64 -12.11
C GLU A 372 -7.06 -16.71 -12.49
N THR A 373 -6.68 -15.79 -11.59
CA THR A 373 -5.54 -14.90 -11.79
C THR A 373 -4.24 -15.69 -11.95
N MET A 374 -3.95 -16.59 -11.04
CA MET A 374 -2.72 -17.40 -11.07
C MET A 374 -2.67 -18.31 -12.31
N LEU A 375 -3.77 -18.96 -12.64
CA LEU A 375 -3.86 -19.83 -13.81
C LEU A 375 -3.67 -19.04 -15.12
N ARG A 376 -4.31 -17.89 -15.25
CA ARG A 376 -4.17 -17.01 -16.42
C ARG A 376 -2.73 -16.64 -16.71
N PHE A 377 -1.98 -16.32 -15.68
CA PHE A 377 -0.58 -15.89 -15.81
C PHE A 377 0.43 -17.04 -15.66
N SER A 378 -0.06 -18.27 -15.48
CA SER A 378 0.74 -19.50 -15.60
C SER A 378 0.78 -20.07 -17.05
N GLU A 379 -0.17 -19.69 -17.90
CA GLU A 379 -0.25 -20.09 -19.31
C GLU A 379 0.72 -19.27 -20.17
#